data_41d29d6dd4142559722bf64f842377d5
#
_entry.id   41d29d6dd4142559722bf64f842377d5
#
_cell.length_a   1.000
_cell.length_b   1.000
_cell.length_c   1.000
_cell.angle_alpha   90.00
_cell.angle_beta   90.00
_cell.angle_gamma   90.00
#
_symmetry.space_group_name_H-M   'P 1'
#
loop_
_entity.id
_entity.type
_entity.pdbx_description
1 polymer ?
#
loop_
_entity_poly.entity_id
_entity_poly.type
_entity_poly.pdbx_seq_one_letter_code
_entity_poly.pdbx_strand_id
1 'polypeptide(L)'
;MKHERTKATEISMKTKQIVWERDNQQCIFCKRWVSVHFANAHFIKRSQGGLGIPENVFTACSDCHWKEDFGAEQLAYREVAENYLRNYYGSSWNRESLIYKKGDA
;
A
#
# COMPACT_ATOMS: atom_id res chain seq x y z
N MET A 1 6.92 -18.17 16.03
CA MET A 1 6.56 -16.80 16.41
C MET A 1 7.06 -15.81 15.37
N LYS A 2 6.22 -14.89 14.96
CA LYS A 2 6.63 -13.90 13.95
C LYS A 2 7.45 -12.78 14.58
N HIS A 3 8.45 -12.32 13.84
CA HIS A 3 9.21 -11.15 14.22
C HIS A 3 8.30 -9.92 14.27
N GLU A 4 8.60 -8.96 15.16
CA GLU A 4 7.82 -7.74 15.28
C GLU A 4 7.72 -6.99 13.93
N ARG A 5 8.84 -6.91 13.21
CA ARG A 5 8.86 -6.26 11.90
C ARG A 5 7.94 -7.00 10.91
N THR A 6 8.01 -8.32 10.87
CA THR A 6 7.16 -9.12 9.98
C THR A 6 5.70 -8.86 10.27
N LYS A 7 5.35 -8.85 11.56
CA LYS A 7 3.97 -8.61 11.99
C LYS A 7 3.51 -7.21 11.62
N ALA A 8 4.37 -6.20 11.83
CA ALA A 8 4.03 -4.80 11.54
C ALA A 8 3.87 -4.53 10.05
N THR A 9 4.61 -5.27 9.20
CA THR A 9 4.58 -5.06 7.75
C THR A 9 3.55 -5.93 7.03
N GLU A 10 2.97 -6.93 7.72
CA GLU A 10 1.90 -7.75 7.15
C GLU A 10 0.63 -6.93 6.98
N ILE A 11 -0.15 -7.27 5.95
CA ILE A 11 -1.46 -6.66 5.74
C ILE A 11 -2.52 -7.64 6.22
N SER A 12 -3.19 -7.33 7.33
CA SER A 12 -4.26 -8.17 7.87
C SER A 12 -5.48 -8.13 6.94
N MET A 13 -6.35 -9.13 7.06
CA MET A 13 -7.62 -9.13 6.30
C MET A 13 -8.46 -7.91 6.64
N LYS A 14 -8.44 -7.47 7.89
CA LYS A 14 -9.16 -6.26 8.29
C LYS A 14 -8.65 -5.04 7.53
N THR A 15 -7.33 -4.90 7.43
CA THR A 15 -6.72 -3.79 6.68
C THR A 15 -7.05 -3.90 5.19
N LYS A 16 -6.99 -5.11 4.62
CA LYS A 16 -7.37 -5.31 3.21
C LYS A 16 -8.81 -4.87 2.96
N GLN A 17 -9.73 -5.21 3.86
CA GLN A 17 -11.12 -4.84 3.72
C GLN A 17 -11.28 -3.32 3.72
N ILE A 18 -10.63 -2.64 4.66
CA ILE A 18 -10.67 -1.18 4.77
C ILE A 18 -10.13 -0.52 3.50
N VAL A 19 -8.97 -0.98 3.04
CA VAL A 19 -8.29 -0.44 1.84
C VAL A 19 -9.14 -0.67 0.60
N TRP A 20 -9.65 -1.88 0.43
CA TRP A 20 -10.46 -2.26 -0.71
C TRP A 20 -11.73 -1.41 -0.82
N GLU A 21 -12.41 -1.18 0.29
CA GLU A 21 -13.61 -0.34 0.31
C GLU A 21 -13.27 1.13 0.07
N ARG A 22 -12.17 1.62 0.66
CA ARG A 22 -11.69 2.98 0.38
C ARG A 22 -11.44 3.20 -1.10
N ASP A 23 -10.88 2.16 -1.77
CA ASP A 23 -10.51 2.24 -3.18
C ASP A 23 -11.66 1.87 -4.12
N ASN A 24 -12.88 1.78 -3.60
CA ASN A 24 -14.09 1.46 -4.35
C ASN A 24 -14.02 0.09 -5.03
N GLN A 25 -13.32 -0.87 -4.40
CA GLN A 25 -13.21 -2.24 -4.89
C GLN A 25 -12.49 -2.33 -6.24
N GLN A 26 -11.68 -1.33 -6.57
CA GLN A 26 -11.03 -1.19 -7.87
C GLN A 26 -9.53 -0.97 -7.71
N CYS A 27 -8.78 -1.38 -8.73
CA CYS A 27 -7.39 -0.97 -8.87
C CYS A 27 -7.32 0.55 -8.94
N ILE A 28 -6.44 1.17 -8.15
CA ILE A 28 -6.34 2.64 -8.12
C ILE A 28 -5.79 3.22 -9.43
N PHE A 29 -5.13 2.40 -10.24
CA PHE A 29 -4.52 2.85 -11.50
C PHE A 29 -5.47 2.70 -12.68
N CYS A 30 -5.91 1.48 -12.98
CA CYS A 30 -6.72 1.20 -14.17
C CYS A 30 -8.23 1.15 -13.91
N LYS A 31 -8.64 1.23 -12.65
CA LYS A 31 -10.05 1.23 -12.21
C LYS A 31 -10.78 -0.09 -12.48
N ARG A 32 -10.05 -1.15 -12.77
CA ARG A 32 -10.63 -2.49 -12.93
C ARG A 32 -11.13 -3.00 -11.58
N TRP A 33 -12.26 -3.66 -11.58
CA TRP A 33 -12.77 -4.36 -10.40
C TRP A 33 -11.86 -5.54 -10.06
N VAL A 34 -11.51 -5.67 -8.78
CA VAL A 34 -10.68 -6.76 -8.29
C VAL A 34 -11.22 -7.24 -6.94
N SER A 35 -10.79 -8.44 -6.52
CA SER A 35 -11.21 -8.96 -5.21
C SER A 35 -10.45 -8.24 -4.09
N VAL A 36 -10.95 -8.41 -2.87
CA VAL A 36 -10.35 -7.80 -1.67
C VAL A 36 -8.89 -8.20 -1.48
N HIS A 37 -8.51 -9.36 -2.00
CA HIS A 37 -7.12 -9.85 -1.89
C HIS A 37 -6.12 -8.95 -2.63
N PHE A 38 -6.58 -8.18 -3.60
CA PHE A 38 -5.71 -7.26 -4.35
C PHE A 38 -5.49 -5.93 -3.64
N ALA A 39 -6.03 -5.74 -2.44
CA ALA A 39 -5.68 -4.62 -1.57
C ALA A 39 -4.40 -4.97 -0.82
N ASN A 40 -3.31 -5.23 -1.57
CA ASN A 40 -2.08 -5.82 -1.05
C ASN A 40 -0.80 -5.12 -1.50
N ALA A 41 -0.90 -3.96 -2.12
CA ALA A 41 0.29 -3.25 -2.60
C ALA A 41 0.78 -2.27 -1.54
N HIS A 42 2.06 -2.38 -1.17
CA HIS A 42 2.72 -1.46 -0.25
C HIS A 42 3.33 -0.30 -1.03
N PHE A 43 3.04 0.94 -0.66
CA PHE A 43 3.70 2.10 -1.27
C PHE A 43 5.18 2.14 -0.86
N ILE A 44 5.46 2.15 0.45
CA ILE A 44 6.82 1.87 0.93
C ILE A 44 6.92 0.35 0.99
N LYS A 45 7.86 -0.21 0.26
CA LYS A 45 7.96 -1.65 0.09
C LYS A 45 8.15 -2.37 1.43
N ARG A 46 7.58 -3.56 1.53
CA ARG A 46 7.72 -4.38 2.73
C ARG A 46 9.20 -4.64 3.05
N SER A 47 10.01 -4.86 2.02
CA SER A 47 11.45 -5.06 2.17
C SER A 47 12.17 -3.84 2.76
N GLN A 48 11.58 -2.67 2.64
CA GLN A 48 12.10 -1.43 3.20
C GLN A 48 11.44 -1.07 4.53
N GLY A 49 10.72 -2.02 5.13
CA GLY A 49 10.03 -1.79 6.38
C GLY A 49 8.66 -1.15 6.26
N GLY A 50 8.09 -1.12 5.05
CA GLY A 50 6.77 -0.53 4.83
C GLY A 50 5.68 -1.21 5.64
N LEU A 51 4.95 -0.43 6.42
CA LEU A 51 3.91 -0.94 7.30
C LEU A 51 2.68 -1.43 6.54
N GLY A 52 2.00 -2.44 7.11
CA GLY A 52 0.74 -2.96 6.55
C GLY A 52 -0.46 -2.19 7.08
N ILE A 53 -0.47 -0.89 6.88
CA ILE A 53 -1.53 0.00 7.36
C ILE A 53 -2.21 0.70 6.18
N PRO A 54 -3.47 1.14 6.35
CA PRO A 54 -4.20 1.76 5.23
C PRO A 54 -3.46 2.93 4.58
N GLU A 55 -2.70 3.70 5.34
CA GLU A 55 -1.94 4.85 4.83
C GLU A 55 -0.80 4.45 3.90
N ASN A 56 -0.39 3.18 3.92
CA ASN A 56 0.71 2.68 3.08
C ASN A 56 0.27 1.63 2.07
N VAL A 57 -0.98 1.20 2.13
CA VAL A 57 -1.47 0.07 1.31
C VAL A 57 -2.53 0.55 0.34
N PHE A 58 -2.51 0.01 -0.87
CA PHE A 58 -3.52 0.33 -1.86
C PHE A 58 -3.91 -0.90 -2.67
N THR A 59 -5.05 -0.78 -3.36
CA THR A 59 -5.57 -1.86 -4.21
C THR A 59 -5.00 -1.72 -5.60
N ALA A 60 -4.40 -2.79 -6.13
CA ALA A 60 -3.84 -2.81 -7.47
C ALA A 60 -4.05 -4.17 -8.11
N CYS A 61 -4.48 -4.19 -9.37
CA CYS A 61 -4.55 -5.45 -10.12
C CYS A 61 -3.13 -5.98 -10.37
N SER A 62 -3.02 -7.25 -10.76
CA SER A 62 -1.71 -7.89 -10.98
C SER A 62 -0.83 -7.10 -11.94
N ASP A 63 -1.40 -6.67 -13.06
CA ASP A 63 -0.65 -5.95 -14.10
C ASP A 63 -0.10 -4.61 -13.58
N CYS A 64 -0.96 -3.82 -12.95
CA CYS A 64 -0.56 -2.51 -12.45
C CYS A 64 0.41 -2.64 -11.27
N HIS A 65 0.22 -3.64 -10.41
CA HIS A 65 1.13 -3.90 -9.30
C HIS A 65 2.52 -4.23 -9.81
N TRP A 66 2.59 -5.07 -10.85
CA TRP A 66 3.87 -5.41 -11.48
C TRP A 66 4.54 -4.17 -12.08
N LYS A 67 3.77 -3.33 -12.77
CA LYS A 67 4.30 -2.11 -13.39
C LYS A 67 4.79 -1.12 -12.35
N GLU A 68 4.13 -1.06 -11.21
CA GLU A 68 4.53 -0.19 -10.10
C GLU A 68 5.82 -0.70 -9.45
N ASP A 69 6.02 -2.02 -9.40
CA ASP A 69 7.21 -2.60 -8.78
C ASP A 69 8.40 -2.73 -9.73
N PHE A 70 8.16 -3.10 -10.97
CA PHE A 70 9.22 -3.52 -11.89
C PHE A 70 9.15 -2.94 -13.28
N GLY A 71 8.03 -2.32 -13.65
CA GLY A 71 7.80 -1.89 -15.02
C GLY A 71 8.68 -0.72 -15.45
N ALA A 72 8.76 -0.49 -16.76
CA ALA A 72 9.51 0.63 -17.33
C ALA A 72 8.97 1.99 -16.87
N GLU A 73 7.69 2.04 -16.50
CA GLU A 73 7.04 3.26 -16.03
C GLU A 73 6.87 3.29 -14.52
N GLN A 74 7.74 2.59 -13.80
CA GLN A 74 7.68 2.43 -12.35
C GLN A 74 7.51 3.77 -11.63
N LEU A 75 8.31 4.77 -11.99
CA LEU A 75 8.26 6.07 -11.31
C LEU A 75 6.90 6.75 -11.47
N ALA A 76 6.30 6.65 -12.65
CA ALA A 76 4.98 7.23 -12.90
C ALA A 76 3.91 6.56 -12.05
N TYR A 77 3.93 5.23 -11.96
CA TYR A 77 2.99 4.49 -11.13
C TYR A 77 3.16 4.82 -9.65
N ARG A 78 4.40 4.92 -9.20
CA ARG A 78 4.67 5.25 -7.79
C ARG A 78 4.21 6.67 -7.46
N GLU A 79 4.37 7.61 -8.38
CA GLU A 79 3.89 8.97 -8.20
C GLU A 79 2.36 9.01 -8.08
N VAL A 80 1.66 8.25 -8.91
CA VAL A 80 0.19 8.16 -8.84
C VAL A 80 -0.24 7.61 -7.48
N ALA A 81 0.42 6.54 -7.01
CA ALA A 81 0.09 5.94 -5.72
C ALA A 81 0.34 6.94 -4.57
N GLU A 82 1.47 7.63 -4.59
CA GLU A 82 1.79 8.61 -3.57
C GLU A 82 0.77 9.74 -3.53
N ASN A 83 0.44 10.29 -4.69
CA ASN A 83 -0.53 11.38 -4.79
C ASN A 83 -1.91 10.92 -4.33
N TYR A 84 -2.31 9.70 -4.67
CA TYR A 84 -3.58 9.14 -4.25
C TYR A 84 -3.67 9.07 -2.72
N LEU A 85 -2.65 8.50 -2.09
CA LEU A 85 -2.64 8.35 -0.63
C LEU A 85 -2.55 9.70 0.09
N ARG A 86 -1.68 10.57 -0.42
CA ARG A 86 -1.50 11.91 0.13
C ARG A 86 -2.79 12.72 0.05
N ASN A 87 -3.46 12.66 -1.08
CA ASN A 87 -4.72 13.38 -1.27
C ASN A 87 -5.83 12.84 -0.37
N TYR A 88 -5.84 11.53 -0.18
CA TYR A 88 -6.88 10.92 0.66
C TYR A 88 -6.69 11.27 2.14
N TYR A 89 -5.46 11.16 2.65
CA TYR A 89 -5.19 11.33 4.09
C TYR A 89 -4.82 12.76 4.49
N GLY A 90 -4.48 13.61 3.54
CA GLY A 90 -4.23 15.02 3.82
C GLY A 90 -2.82 15.31 4.32
N SER A 91 -2.64 16.50 4.90
CA SER A 91 -1.32 17.04 5.23
C SER A 91 -0.57 16.25 6.32
N SER A 92 -1.26 15.44 7.10
CA SER A 92 -0.61 14.61 8.12
C SER A 92 0.09 13.38 7.55
N TRP A 93 -0.23 13.03 6.29
CA TRP A 93 0.39 11.87 5.64
C TRP A 93 1.84 12.19 5.29
N ASN A 94 2.76 11.31 5.66
CA ASN A 94 4.18 11.46 5.31
C ASN A 94 4.83 10.08 5.24
N ARG A 95 5.91 9.99 4.46
CA ARG A 95 6.59 8.71 4.21
C ARG A 95 7.21 8.11 5.46
N GLU A 96 7.75 8.93 6.34
CA GLU A 96 8.43 8.42 7.54
C GLU A 96 7.52 7.63 8.46
N SER A 97 6.27 8.05 8.57
CA SER A 97 5.30 7.38 9.44
C SER A 97 4.85 6.02 8.89
N LEU A 98 5.21 5.70 7.65
CA LEU A 98 4.84 4.45 6.99
C LEU A 98 5.89 3.36 7.14
N ILE A 99 6.97 3.61 7.85
CA ILE A 99 8.11 2.70 7.96
C ILE A 99 8.23 2.17 9.38
N TYR A 100 8.43 0.86 9.50
CA TYR A 100 8.66 0.22 10.79
C TYR A 100 9.95 0.76 11.42
N LYS A 101 9.89 1.11 12.70
CA LYS A 101 11.04 1.57 13.46
C LYS A 101 11.25 0.65 14.66
N LYS A 102 12.39 -0.03 14.69
CA LYS A 102 12.73 -0.92 15.80
C LYS A 102 12.82 -0.12 17.09
N GLY A 103 12.20 -0.65 18.13
CA GLY A 103 12.25 -0.04 19.44
C GLY A 103 11.16 0.99 19.72
N ASP A 104 10.32 1.32 18.76
CA ASP A 104 9.14 2.16 18.99
C ASP A 104 8.10 1.33 19.73
N ALA A 105 7.75 1.78 20.88
CA ALA A 105 6.78 1.07 21.71
C ALA A 105 5.35 1.39 21.26
#